data_54d267afc658d0b290e426c9ad13c5a6
#
_entry.id   54d267afc658d0b290e426c9ad13c5a6
#
_cell.length_a   1.000
_cell.length_b   1.000
_cell.length_c   1.000
_cell.angle_alpha   90.00
_cell.angle_beta   90.00
_cell.angle_gamma   90.00
#
_symmetry.space_group_name_H-M   'P 1'
#
loop_
_entity.id
_entity.type
_entity.pdbx_description
1 polymer ?
#
loop_
_entity_poly.entity_id
_entity_poly.type
_entity_poly.pdbx_seq_one_letter_code
_entity_poly.pdbx_strand_id
1 'polypeptide(L)'
;MVKYEWNPTYDALGKYAGCTDGSPYDGVMMEYVNPVTNGPVMQTIGASMQMLRPGERTKAHRHTGSYLYHVAKGRGHSINNGKRLDWQERDIFCVRSRAWHEHANASSSDDACLFCLSDLPVMRAMGLYREEALSDNGGFQPLL
;
A
#
# COMPACT_ATOMS: atom_id res chain seq x y z
N MET A 1 8.90 20.54 -13.41
CA MET A 1 9.00 19.07 -13.24
C MET A 1 9.27 18.81 -11.76
N VAL A 2 8.55 17.90 -11.14
CA VAL A 2 8.73 17.50 -9.74
C VAL A 2 9.33 16.10 -9.71
N LYS A 3 10.29 15.87 -8.82
CA LYS A 3 10.94 14.58 -8.58
C LYS A 3 10.86 14.26 -7.09
N TYR A 4 10.42 13.07 -6.75
CA TYR A 4 10.46 12.53 -5.40
C TYR A 4 11.59 11.51 -5.32
N GLU A 5 12.64 11.83 -4.58
CA GLU A 5 13.84 10.98 -4.51
C GLU A 5 13.64 9.83 -3.52
N TRP A 6 14.21 8.67 -3.85
CA TRP A 6 14.09 7.47 -3.04
C TRP A 6 14.65 7.66 -1.62
N ASN A 7 15.90 8.12 -1.51
CA ASN A 7 16.54 8.20 -0.20
C ASN A 7 15.79 9.11 0.79
N PRO A 8 15.43 10.37 0.43
CA PRO A 8 14.60 11.19 1.31
C PRO A 8 13.24 10.60 1.64
N THR A 9 12.61 9.90 0.70
CA THR A 9 11.32 9.23 0.93
C THR A 9 11.48 8.09 1.93
N TYR A 10 12.48 7.25 1.75
CA TYR A 10 12.74 6.10 2.62
C TYR A 10 13.13 6.56 4.04
N ASP A 11 13.98 7.58 4.16
CA ASP A 11 14.34 8.18 5.45
C ASP A 11 13.12 8.78 6.19
N ALA A 12 12.24 9.46 5.45
CA ALA A 12 10.99 9.99 6.01
C ALA A 12 10.06 8.89 6.49
N LEU A 13 9.90 7.81 5.71
CA LEU A 13 9.12 6.64 6.11
C LEU A 13 9.69 5.98 7.38
N GLY A 14 11.01 5.79 7.44
CA GLY A 14 11.67 5.22 8.61
C GLY A 14 11.47 6.05 9.88
N LYS A 15 11.58 7.37 9.77
CA LYS A 15 11.30 8.29 10.88
C LYS A 15 9.83 8.23 11.30
N TYR A 16 8.93 8.24 10.35
CA TYR A 16 7.50 8.13 10.62
C TYR A 16 7.15 6.78 11.27
N ALA A 17 7.72 5.68 10.78
CA ALA A 17 7.56 4.35 11.37
C ALA A 17 8.02 4.25 12.82
N GLY A 18 8.99 5.08 13.23
CA GLY A 18 9.43 5.19 14.62
C GLY A 18 8.47 5.95 15.55
N CYS A 19 7.49 6.67 14.98
CA CYS A 19 6.57 7.54 15.72
C CYS A 19 5.11 7.06 15.67
N THR A 20 4.80 5.99 14.93
CA THR A 20 3.43 5.50 14.72
C THR A 20 3.38 3.99 14.69
N ASP A 21 2.25 3.42 15.09
CA ASP A 21 1.95 1.99 14.89
C ASP A 21 1.55 1.70 13.43
N GLY A 22 1.19 2.75 12.66
CA GLY A 22 0.69 2.62 11.31
C GLY A 22 -0.78 2.19 11.24
N SER A 23 -1.24 1.92 10.02
CA SER A 23 -2.56 1.33 9.77
C SER A 23 -2.48 -0.20 9.90
N PRO A 24 -3.46 -0.84 10.53
CA PRO A 24 -3.51 -2.31 10.55
C PRO A 24 -3.73 -2.91 9.16
N TYR A 25 -4.12 -2.11 8.16
CA TYR A 25 -4.42 -2.53 6.79
C TYR A 25 -3.32 -2.18 5.80
N ASP A 26 -2.57 -1.09 6.07
CA ASP A 26 -1.58 -0.53 5.14
C ASP A 26 -0.17 -0.44 5.74
N GLY A 27 0.01 -0.77 7.03
CA GLY A 27 1.28 -0.54 7.71
C GLY A 27 1.59 0.95 7.79
N VAL A 28 2.81 1.36 7.46
CA VAL A 28 3.20 2.77 7.40
C VAL A 28 3.07 3.26 5.96
N MET A 29 2.25 4.28 5.74
CA MET A 29 2.02 4.82 4.39
C MET A 29 2.20 6.33 4.35
N MET A 30 2.83 6.83 3.30
CA MET A 30 2.97 8.24 2.98
C MET A 30 2.50 8.49 1.55
N GLU A 31 1.61 9.48 1.37
CA GLU A 31 1.19 9.92 0.04
C GLU A 31 2.18 10.93 -0.54
N TYR A 32 2.47 10.79 -1.84
CA TYR A 32 3.13 11.84 -2.61
C TYR A 32 2.11 12.91 -2.98
N VAL A 33 2.44 14.15 -2.73
CA VAL A 33 1.55 15.28 -3.00
C VAL A 33 2.15 16.22 -4.04
N ASN A 34 1.30 16.84 -4.83
CA ASN A 34 1.72 17.91 -5.72
C ASN A 34 2.10 19.12 -4.86
N PRO A 35 3.36 19.61 -4.91
CA PRO A 35 3.82 20.68 -4.03
C PRO A 35 3.19 22.04 -4.32
N VAL A 36 2.54 22.21 -5.48
CA VAL A 36 1.87 23.47 -5.84
C VAL A 36 0.44 23.50 -5.30
N THR A 37 -0.28 22.37 -5.38
CA THR A 37 -1.70 22.30 -5.04
C THR A 37 -1.97 21.63 -3.69
N ASN A 38 -0.98 20.95 -3.13
CA ASN A 38 -1.09 20.06 -1.97
C ASN A 38 -2.15 18.95 -2.15
N GLY A 39 -2.50 18.67 -3.39
CA GLY A 39 -3.40 17.59 -3.80
C GLY A 39 -2.63 16.38 -4.33
N PRO A 40 -3.32 15.42 -4.97
CA PRO A 40 -2.68 14.25 -5.56
C PRO A 40 -1.65 14.65 -6.62
N VAL A 41 -0.67 13.78 -6.86
CA VAL A 41 0.41 14.02 -7.85
C VAL A 41 -0.10 14.34 -9.24
N MET A 42 -1.22 13.72 -9.62
CA MET A 42 -2.03 14.04 -10.80
C MET A 42 -3.50 14.09 -10.42
N GLN A 43 -4.32 14.81 -11.16
CA GLN A 43 -5.74 15.02 -10.81
C GLN A 43 -6.53 13.70 -10.68
N THR A 44 -6.16 12.68 -11.44
CA THR A 44 -6.87 11.40 -11.51
C THR A 44 -6.07 10.23 -10.92
N ILE A 45 -4.80 10.41 -10.64
CA ILE A 45 -3.90 9.36 -10.15
C ILE A 45 -3.22 9.82 -8.88
N GLY A 46 -3.38 9.03 -7.82
CA GLY A 46 -2.63 9.13 -6.58
C GLY A 46 -1.39 8.25 -6.60
N ALA A 47 -0.38 8.64 -5.86
CA ALA A 47 0.81 7.85 -5.63
C ALA A 47 1.15 7.83 -4.15
N SER A 48 1.58 6.69 -3.64
CA SER A 48 2.00 6.53 -2.24
C SER A 48 3.16 5.55 -2.12
N MET A 49 3.84 5.60 -0.99
CA MET A 49 4.82 4.59 -0.59
C MET A 49 4.35 3.95 0.70
N GLN A 50 4.15 2.66 0.67
CA GLN A 50 3.78 1.80 1.79
C GLN A 50 5.02 1.07 2.30
N MET A 51 5.25 1.08 3.61
CA MET A 51 6.32 0.32 4.26
C MET A 51 5.71 -0.71 5.20
N LEU A 52 6.17 -1.94 5.08
CA LEU A 52 5.92 -3.03 6.00
C LEU A 52 7.18 -3.30 6.80
N ARG A 53 7.08 -3.25 8.12
CA ARG A 53 8.19 -3.57 9.02
C ARG A 53 8.61 -5.04 8.88
N PRO A 54 9.77 -5.44 9.40
CA PRO A 54 10.17 -6.84 9.41
C PRO A 54 9.10 -7.75 10.01
N GLY A 55 8.68 -8.78 9.26
CA GLY A 55 7.65 -9.73 9.67
C GLY A 55 6.23 -9.19 9.77
N GLU A 56 5.99 -7.92 9.41
CA GLU A 56 4.65 -7.33 9.47
C GLU A 56 3.71 -7.96 8.44
N ARG A 57 2.49 -8.25 8.87
CA ARG A 57 1.38 -8.65 8.03
C ARG A 57 0.20 -7.74 8.30
N THR A 58 -0.33 -7.12 7.25
CA THR A 58 -1.52 -6.28 7.34
C THR A 58 -2.78 -7.13 7.42
N LYS A 59 -3.85 -6.58 7.98
CA LYS A 59 -5.18 -7.16 7.92
C LYS A 59 -5.79 -6.96 6.54
N ALA A 60 -6.71 -7.85 6.18
CA ALA A 60 -7.42 -7.76 4.92
C ALA A 60 -8.48 -6.66 4.94
N HIS A 61 -8.52 -5.90 3.88
CA HIS A 61 -9.57 -4.93 3.58
C HIS A 61 -9.88 -4.94 2.07
N ARG A 62 -10.93 -4.26 1.69
CA ARG A 62 -11.25 -3.96 0.29
C ARG A 62 -11.78 -2.55 0.17
N HIS A 63 -11.54 -1.93 -0.96
CA HIS A 63 -12.04 -0.59 -1.26
C HIS A 63 -12.38 -0.43 -2.74
N THR A 64 -13.15 0.61 -3.06
CA THR A 64 -13.28 1.07 -4.45
C THR A 64 -11.99 1.73 -4.89
N GLY A 65 -11.73 1.70 -6.19
CA GLY A 65 -10.44 2.08 -6.76
C GLY A 65 -9.54 0.86 -6.95
N SER A 66 -8.65 0.96 -7.90
CA SER A 66 -7.67 -0.07 -8.24
C SER A 66 -6.27 0.41 -7.89
N TYR A 67 -5.42 -0.52 -7.51
CA TYR A 67 -4.04 -0.24 -7.15
C TYR A 67 -3.08 -1.04 -8.03
N LEU A 68 -2.03 -0.36 -8.47
CA LEU A 68 -0.85 -0.97 -9.05
C LEU A 68 0.27 -0.81 -8.03
N TYR A 69 0.88 -1.91 -7.64
CA TYR A 69 2.02 -1.95 -6.74
C TYR A 69 3.29 -2.28 -7.49
N HIS A 70 4.35 -1.55 -7.19
CA HIS A 70 5.72 -1.86 -7.59
C HIS A 70 6.55 -2.09 -6.32
N VAL A 71 7.19 -3.24 -6.23
CA VAL A 71 8.05 -3.58 -5.09
C VAL A 71 9.35 -2.79 -5.20
N ALA A 72 9.44 -1.69 -4.48
CA ALA A 72 10.61 -0.80 -4.48
C ALA A 72 11.77 -1.37 -3.65
N LYS A 73 11.45 -2.17 -2.62
CA LYS A 73 12.43 -2.80 -1.73
C LYS A 73 11.83 -4.04 -1.08
N GLY A 74 12.65 -5.07 -0.90
CA GLY A 74 12.31 -6.23 -0.09
C GLY A 74 11.56 -7.34 -0.84
N ARG A 75 10.96 -8.23 -0.04
CA ARG A 75 10.22 -9.40 -0.54
C ARG A 75 9.09 -9.77 0.42
N GLY A 76 8.04 -10.36 -0.13
CA GLY A 76 6.90 -10.76 0.69
C GLY A 76 5.84 -11.49 -0.12
N HIS A 77 4.63 -11.40 0.35
CA HIS A 77 3.49 -11.92 -0.39
C HIS A 77 2.24 -11.07 -0.13
N SER A 78 1.31 -11.17 -1.05
CA SER A 78 -0.03 -10.61 -0.90
C SER A 78 -1.06 -11.73 -1.03
N ILE A 79 -2.17 -11.61 -0.31
CA ILE A 79 -3.32 -12.48 -0.50
C ILE A 79 -4.42 -11.62 -1.11
N ASN A 80 -4.88 -12.03 -2.28
CA ASN A 80 -5.89 -11.31 -3.05
C ASN A 80 -7.07 -12.23 -3.38
N ASN A 81 -8.23 -11.99 -2.76
CA ASN A 81 -9.40 -12.89 -2.82
C ASN A 81 -9.04 -14.36 -2.53
N GLY A 82 -8.28 -14.59 -1.47
CA GLY A 82 -7.84 -15.92 -1.03
C GLY A 82 -6.69 -16.53 -1.82
N LYS A 83 -6.20 -15.87 -2.87
CA LYS A 83 -5.05 -16.35 -3.67
C LYS A 83 -3.78 -15.66 -3.25
N ARG A 84 -2.77 -16.44 -2.90
CA ARG A 84 -1.44 -15.95 -2.55
C ARG A 84 -0.64 -15.62 -3.81
N LEU A 85 0.02 -14.47 -3.78
CA LEU A 85 0.99 -13.97 -4.75
C LEU A 85 2.28 -13.61 -4.00
N ASP A 86 3.35 -14.35 -4.25
CA ASP A 86 4.67 -13.99 -3.73
C ASP A 86 5.30 -12.94 -4.65
N TRP A 87 6.02 -11.98 -4.05
CA TRP A 87 6.68 -10.90 -4.77
C TRP A 87 8.07 -10.59 -4.18
N GLN A 88 8.92 -10.04 -5.00
CA GLN A 88 10.25 -9.55 -4.66
C GLN A 88 10.53 -8.21 -5.32
N GLU A 89 11.64 -7.60 -4.93
CA GLU A 89 12.09 -6.31 -5.47
C GLU A 89 12.04 -6.26 -7.00
N ARG A 90 11.45 -5.18 -7.53
CA ARG A 90 11.16 -4.88 -8.95
C ARG A 90 9.94 -5.58 -9.55
N ASP A 91 9.28 -6.44 -8.82
CA ASP A 91 7.99 -6.99 -9.29
C ASP A 91 6.90 -5.93 -9.31
N ILE A 92 5.91 -6.15 -10.18
CA ILE A 92 4.70 -5.34 -10.30
C ILE A 92 3.49 -6.24 -10.19
N PHE A 93 2.50 -5.85 -9.39
CA PHE A 93 1.23 -6.54 -9.30
C PHE A 93 0.07 -5.57 -9.14
N CYS A 94 -1.15 -6.03 -9.43
CA CYS A 94 -2.35 -5.21 -9.36
C CYS A 94 -3.37 -5.78 -8.38
N VAL A 95 -4.04 -4.88 -7.67
CA VAL A 95 -5.23 -5.18 -6.88
C VAL A 95 -6.41 -4.47 -7.50
N ARG A 96 -7.40 -5.24 -7.94
CA ARG A 96 -8.62 -4.70 -8.56
C ARG A 96 -9.52 -4.03 -7.52
N SER A 97 -10.30 -3.07 -7.98
CA SER A 97 -11.39 -2.48 -7.19
C SER A 97 -12.24 -3.58 -6.52
N ARG A 98 -12.54 -3.41 -5.24
CA ARG A 98 -13.35 -4.30 -4.40
C ARG A 98 -12.76 -5.69 -4.14
N ALA A 99 -11.54 -5.97 -4.56
CA ALA A 99 -10.87 -7.22 -4.18
C ALA A 99 -10.37 -7.15 -2.74
N TRP A 100 -10.65 -8.18 -1.95
CA TRP A 100 -10.01 -8.36 -0.64
C TRP A 100 -8.52 -8.52 -0.81
N HIS A 101 -7.74 -7.76 -0.06
CA HIS A 101 -6.29 -7.84 -0.12
C HIS A 101 -5.63 -7.56 1.22
N GLU A 102 -4.48 -8.15 1.40
CA GLU A 102 -3.55 -7.97 2.51
C GLU A 102 -2.13 -8.23 2.04
N HIS A 103 -1.15 -7.69 2.73
CA HIS A 103 0.26 -7.78 2.38
C HIS A 103 1.07 -8.27 3.57
N ALA A 104 2.15 -8.99 3.32
CA ALA A 104 3.07 -9.45 4.35
C ALA A 104 4.52 -9.34 3.91
N ASN A 105 5.35 -8.78 4.76
CA ASN A 105 6.80 -8.78 4.59
C ASN A 105 7.37 -10.14 5.05
N ALA A 106 8.08 -10.82 4.16
CA ALA A 106 8.68 -12.13 4.44
C ALA A 106 10.06 -12.06 5.12
N SER A 107 10.64 -10.86 5.25
CA SER A 107 11.91 -10.66 5.95
C SER A 107 11.65 -10.47 7.44
N SER A 108 12.46 -11.08 8.29
CA SER A 108 12.45 -10.87 9.75
C SER A 108 13.39 -9.73 10.19
N SER A 109 14.19 -9.18 9.28
CA SER A 109 15.22 -8.17 9.60
C SER A 109 15.10 -6.88 8.79
N ASP A 110 14.49 -6.93 7.61
CA ASP A 110 14.48 -5.83 6.67
C ASP A 110 13.06 -5.38 6.34
N ASP A 111 12.89 -4.07 6.14
CA ASP A 111 11.63 -3.50 5.68
C ASP A 111 11.32 -3.92 4.24
N ALA A 112 10.05 -3.98 3.91
CA ALA A 112 9.59 -4.02 2.53
C ALA A 112 8.85 -2.72 2.17
N CYS A 113 9.10 -2.20 0.97
CA CYS A 113 8.49 -0.97 0.49
C CYS A 113 7.77 -1.22 -0.84
N LEU A 114 6.49 -0.87 -0.88
CA LEU A 114 5.62 -0.98 -2.04
C LEU A 114 5.25 0.43 -2.51
N PHE A 115 5.70 0.80 -3.71
CA PHE A 115 5.22 2.00 -4.38
C PHE A 115 3.85 1.72 -5.00
N CYS A 116 2.88 2.58 -4.73
CA CYS A 116 1.50 2.38 -5.13
C CYS A 116 1.03 3.50 -6.06
N LEU A 117 0.37 3.13 -7.15
CA LEU A 117 -0.42 4.03 -7.99
C LEU A 117 -1.90 3.64 -7.89
N SER A 118 -2.80 4.62 -7.82
CA SER A 118 -4.23 4.36 -7.73
C SER A 118 -5.07 5.42 -8.42
N ASP A 119 -6.29 5.05 -8.82
CA ASP A 119 -7.33 5.97 -9.28
C ASP A 119 -8.17 6.55 -8.13
N LEU A 120 -7.69 6.42 -6.90
CA LEU A 120 -8.36 6.88 -5.69
C LEU A 120 -8.78 8.37 -5.73
N PRO A 121 -8.00 9.31 -6.30
CA PRO A 121 -8.43 10.69 -6.42
C PRO A 121 -9.77 10.86 -7.17
N VAL A 122 -9.98 10.07 -8.22
CA VAL A 122 -11.25 10.07 -8.96
C VAL A 122 -12.38 9.52 -8.10
N MET A 123 -12.15 8.41 -7.41
CA MET A 123 -13.15 7.80 -6.53
C MET A 123 -13.58 8.77 -5.42
N ARG A 124 -12.62 9.49 -4.83
CA ARG A 124 -12.89 10.50 -3.80
C ARG A 124 -13.64 11.72 -4.37
N ALA A 125 -13.18 12.26 -5.50
CA ALA A 125 -13.77 13.43 -6.15
C ALA A 125 -15.24 13.20 -6.56
N MET A 126 -15.58 11.98 -6.97
CA MET A 126 -16.93 11.59 -7.37
C MET A 126 -17.79 11.08 -6.19
N GLY A 127 -17.28 11.03 -4.98
CA GLY A 127 -18.00 10.48 -3.82
C GLY A 127 -18.24 8.97 -3.89
N LEU A 128 -17.43 8.25 -4.66
CA LEU A 128 -17.55 6.80 -4.89
C LEU A 128 -16.63 5.96 -4.00
N TYR A 129 -15.78 6.60 -3.20
CA TYR A 129 -14.90 5.85 -2.29
C TYR A 129 -15.69 5.13 -1.22
N ARG A 130 -15.44 3.84 -1.10
CA ARG A 130 -15.97 2.95 -0.04
C ARG A 130 -14.87 2.01 0.37
N GLU A 131 -14.78 1.75 1.65
CA GLU A 131 -13.81 0.85 2.25
C GLU A 131 -14.51 -0.09 3.23
N GLU A 132 -14.02 -1.30 3.34
CA GLU A 132 -14.55 -2.33 4.22
C GLU A 132 -13.41 -3.21 4.74
N ALA A 133 -13.36 -3.38 6.05
CA ALA A 133 -12.44 -4.29 6.72
C ALA A 133 -13.02 -5.70 6.78
N LEU A 134 -12.17 -6.73 6.65
CA LEU A 134 -12.58 -8.10 6.89
C LEU A 134 -12.75 -8.32 8.39
N SER A 135 -13.97 -8.68 8.82
CA SER A 135 -14.30 -8.94 10.24
C SER A 135 -14.00 -10.35 10.68
N ASP A 136 -14.08 -11.30 9.74
CA ASP A 136 -13.91 -12.72 10.01
C ASP A 136 -12.45 -13.12 10.15
N ASN A 137 -12.20 -14.27 10.80
CA ASN A 137 -10.88 -14.89 10.93
C ASN A 137 -9.80 -13.92 11.44
N GLY A 138 -10.15 -13.04 12.40
CA GLY A 138 -9.24 -12.05 12.98
C GLY A 138 -8.79 -10.96 11.99
N GLY A 139 -9.46 -10.83 10.84
CA GLY A 139 -9.16 -9.88 9.79
C GLY A 139 -8.21 -10.42 8.73
N PHE A 140 -8.03 -11.74 8.62
CA PHE A 140 -7.15 -12.37 7.63
C PHE A 140 -7.93 -13.25 6.66
N GLN A 141 -7.53 -13.26 5.40
CA GLN A 141 -8.15 -14.11 4.39
C GLN A 141 -7.72 -15.57 4.55
N PRO A 142 -8.66 -16.54 4.44
CA PRO A 142 -8.29 -17.93 4.22
C PRO A 142 -7.66 -18.09 2.82
N LEU A 143 -6.72 -19.01 2.70
CA LEU A 143 -6.19 -19.41 1.40
C LEU A 143 -7.16 -20.40 0.75
N LEU A 144 -7.41 -20.21 -0.55
CA LEU A 144 -8.23 -21.07 -1.40
C LEU A 144 -7.38 -22.15 -2.11
#